data_0ba3b14903fcaa6e6976ff64bba7c715
#
_entry.id   0ba3b14903fcaa6e6976ff64bba7c715
#
_cell.length_a   1.000
_cell.length_b   1.000
_cell.length_c   1.000
_cell.angle_alpha   90.00
_cell.angle_beta   90.00
_cell.angle_gamma   90.00
#
_symmetry.space_group_name_H-M   'P 1'
#
loop_
_entity.id
_entity.type
_entity.pdbx_description
1 polymer ?
#
loop_
_entity_poly.entity_id
_entity_poly.type
_entity_poly.pdbx_seq_one_letter_code
_entity_poly.pdbx_strand_id
1 'polypeptide(L)'
;MTYLHRRIFKSQLTGSATLQELLQTMFVGEMLREDSDIWVVSPWISNVVLIDNRSGNFDSLNPEWGRREICVADVLVALMVRGARINVVTRDEDTNKTFLARLSELARSYAVEDQARITIRDQLHTKGILLSKSLLLGSMNLTYNALTINDEWIEFSVDSEDLARARLEFSEYLRPQ
;
A
#
# COMPACT_ATOMS: atom_id res chain seq x y z
N MET A 1 3.14 -6.53 28.21
CA MET A 1 4.09 -6.06 27.18
C MET A 1 3.34 -5.94 25.87
N THR A 2 3.20 -4.76 25.32
CA THR A 2 2.59 -4.56 24.02
C THR A 2 3.67 -4.84 22.97
N TYR A 3 3.50 -5.88 22.16
CA TYR A 3 4.42 -6.15 21.06
C TYR A 3 4.12 -5.14 19.94
N LEU A 4 5.00 -4.14 19.78
CA LEU A 4 4.88 -3.10 18.74
C LEU A 4 5.43 -3.56 17.39
N HIS A 5 6.14 -4.70 17.38
CA HIS A 5 6.78 -5.27 16.18
C HIS A 5 6.38 -6.72 15.99
N ARG A 6 6.20 -7.12 14.74
CA ARG A 6 5.96 -8.50 14.36
C ARG A 6 6.77 -8.84 13.11
N ARG A 7 7.53 -9.94 13.17
CA ARG A 7 8.19 -10.53 11.99
C ARG A 7 7.32 -11.65 11.44
N ILE A 8 7.14 -11.66 10.15
CA ILE A 8 6.33 -12.61 9.42
C ILE A 8 7.19 -13.21 8.31
N PHE A 9 7.32 -14.52 8.33
CA PHE A 9 7.90 -15.28 7.22
C PHE A 9 6.74 -15.91 6.46
N LYS A 10 6.53 -15.44 5.24
CA LYS A 10 5.60 -16.06 4.31
C LYS A 10 6.35 -17.08 3.47
N SER A 11 5.87 -18.29 3.44
CA SER A 11 6.34 -19.37 2.59
C SER A 11 5.17 -20.17 2.06
N GLN A 12 5.43 -21.10 1.16
CA GLN A 12 4.40 -22.03 0.69
C GLN A 12 3.76 -22.84 1.84
N LEU A 13 4.47 -23.05 2.95
CA LEU A 13 3.97 -23.76 4.13
C LEU A 13 3.07 -22.91 5.00
N THR A 14 3.34 -21.60 5.13
CA THR A 14 2.57 -20.68 5.99
C THR A 14 1.40 -20.03 5.26
N GLY A 15 1.37 -20.15 3.93
CA GLY A 15 0.29 -19.60 3.09
C GLY A 15 0.31 -18.09 2.94
N SER A 16 -0.42 -17.60 1.94
CA SER A 16 -0.55 -16.16 1.62
C SER A 16 -1.63 -15.45 2.44
N ALA A 17 -2.56 -16.19 3.05
CA ALA A 17 -3.74 -15.62 3.72
C ALA A 17 -3.37 -14.62 4.82
N THR A 18 -2.41 -14.97 5.68
CA THR A 18 -1.98 -14.08 6.79
C THR A 18 -1.49 -12.72 6.30
N LEU A 19 -0.77 -12.70 5.18
CA LEU A 19 -0.24 -11.44 4.63
C LEU A 19 -1.33 -10.61 3.96
N GLN A 20 -2.24 -11.24 3.23
CA GLN A 20 -3.40 -10.57 2.65
C GLN A 20 -4.31 -9.98 3.73
N GLU A 21 -4.59 -10.74 4.80
CA GLU A 21 -5.37 -10.27 5.96
C GLU A 21 -4.68 -9.10 6.67
N LEU A 22 -3.34 -9.14 6.81
CA LEU A 22 -2.59 -8.03 7.40
C LEU A 22 -2.72 -6.77 6.56
N LEU A 23 -2.48 -6.85 5.24
CA LEU A 23 -2.62 -5.71 4.33
C LEU A 23 -4.05 -5.17 4.33
N GLN A 24 -5.05 -6.05 4.22
CA GLN A 24 -6.44 -5.66 4.31
C GLN A 24 -6.73 -4.91 5.61
N THR A 25 -6.29 -5.45 6.75
CA THR A 25 -6.50 -4.83 8.07
C THR A 25 -5.83 -3.46 8.17
N MET A 26 -4.59 -3.34 7.66
CA MET A 26 -3.86 -2.06 7.64
C MET A 26 -4.63 -1.00 6.84
N PHE A 27 -5.05 -1.31 5.62
CA PHE A 27 -5.74 -0.36 4.75
C PHE A 27 -7.18 -0.08 5.21
N VAL A 28 -7.91 -1.07 5.72
CA VAL A 28 -9.23 -0.86 6.35
C VAL A 28 -9.11 0.07 7.55
N GLY A 29 -8.11 -0.13 8.40
CA GLY A 29 -7.84 0.77 9.53
C GLY A 29 -7.50 2.20 9.09
N GLU A 30 -6.81 2.35 7.97
CA GLU A 30 -6.49 3.66 7.39
C GLU A 30 -7.73 4.35 6.80
N MET A 31 -8.64 3.59 6.18
CA MET A 31 -9.92 4.11 5.67
C MET A 31 -10.82 4.75 6.74
N LEU A 32 -10.57 4.46 8.01
CA LEU A 32 -11.29 5.06 9.14
C LEU A 32 -10.67 6.40 9.60
N ARG A 33 -9.68 6.93 8.87
CA ARG A 33 -8.96 8.16 9.20
C ARG A 33 -9.15 9.20 8.09
N GLU A 34 -8.87 10.45 8.44
CA GLU A 34 -8.84 11.58 7.52
C GLU A 34 -7.42 12.16 7.46
N ASP A 35 -7.11 12.88 6.39
CA ASP A 35 -5.86 13.64 6.21
C ASP A 35 -4.56 12.83 6.40
N SER A 36 -4.57 11.59 5.98
CA SER A 36 -3.42 10.69 6.07
C SER A 36 -2.30 11.05 5.08
N ASP A 37 -1.05 10.77 5.44
CA ASP A 37 0.10 10.83 4.54
C ASP A 37 0.69 9.42 4.37
N ILE A 38 0.41 8.81 3.23
CA ILE A 38 0.62 7.41 2.93
C ILE A 38 1.77 7.25 1.95
N TRP A 39 2.61 6.26 2.19
CA TRP A 39 3.72 5.91 1.31
C TRP A 39 3.63 4.47 0.86
N VAL A 40 3.75 4.29 -0.45
CA VAL A 40 3.92 2.99 -1.10
C VAL A 40 5.25 3.04 -1.84
N VAL A 41 6.25 2.39 -1.28
CA VAL A 41 7.61 2.33 -1.81
C VAL A 41 7.88 0.91 -2.27
N SER A 42 8.05 0.70 -3.56
CA SER A 42 8.34 -0.62 -4.11
C SER A 42 8.89 -0.52 -5.55
N PRO A 43 9.98 -1.22 -5.88
CA PRO A 43 10.50 -1.31 -7.25
C PRO A 43 9.46 -1.81 -8.25
N TRP A 44 8.65 -2.79 -7.87
CA TRP A 44 7.59 -3.37 -8.69
C TRP A 44 6.26 -3.30 -7.96
N ILE A 45 5.26 -2.74 -8.64
CA ILE A 45 3.90 -2.59 -8.11
C ILE A 45 2.91 -3.13 -9.15
N SER A 46 2.00 -3.97 -8.69
CA SER A 46 0.86 -4.43 -9.48
C SER A 46 -0.44 -4.00 -8.79
N ASN A 47 -1.51 -3.86 -9.55
CA ASN A 47 -2.83 -3.53 -9.00
C ASN A 47 -3.48 -4.80 -8.38
N VAL A 48 -2.87 -5.29 -7.29
CA VAL A 48 -3.32 -6.50 -6.59
C VAL A 48 -4.58 -6.26 -5.78
N VAL A 49 -5.33 -7.34 -5.53
CA VAL A 49 -6.52 -7.31 -4.67
C VAL A 49 -6.09 -7.10 -3.22
N LEU A 50 -6.66 -6.10 -2.57
CA LEU A 50 -6.46 -5.82 -1.14
C LEU A 50 -7.66 -6.22 -0.29
N ILE A 51 -8.87 -6.04 -0.80
CA ILE A 51 -10.12 -6.27 -0.06
C ILE A 51 -11.06 -7.12 -0.92
N ASP A 52 -11.55 -8.21 -0.36
CA ASP A 52 -12.62 -8.98 -0.98
C ASP A 52 -13.98 -8.48 -0.47
N ASN A 53 -14.66 -7.67 -1.31
CA ASN A 53 -15.99 -7.14 -1.00
C ASN A 53 -17.12 -7.84 -1.76
N ARG A 54 -16.90 -9.04 -2.30
CA ARG A 54 -17.94 -9.77 -3.05
C ARG A 54 -19.17 -10.09 -2.21
N SER A 55 -19.02 -10.24 -0.91
CA SER A 55 -20.12 -10.42 0.05
C SER A 55 -20.76 -9.11 0.55
N GLY A 56 -20.16 -7.93 0.24
CA GLY A 56 -20.62 -6.63 0.71
C GLY A 56 -20.24 -6.29 2.16
N ASN A 57 -19.30 -7.03 2.75
CA ASN A 57 -18.87 -6.81 4.15
C ASN A 57 -18.20 -5.44 4.36
N PHE A 58 -17.73 -4.81 3.29
CA PHE A 58 -17.03 -3.52 3.31
C PHE A 58 -17.85 -2.39 2.65
N ASP A 59 -19.14 -2.60 2.35
CA ASP A 59 -20.00 -1.57 1.74
C ASP A 59 -20.06 -0.29 2.60
N SER A 60 -19.96 -0.42 3.93
CA SER A 60 -19.94 0.72 4.85
C SER A 60 -18.68 1.58 4.77
N LEU A 61 -17.55 1.04 4.28
CA LEU A 61 -16.31 1.80 4.09
C LEU A 61 -16.40 2.68 2.84
N ASN A 62 -16.91 2.13 1.76
CA ASN A 62 -17.14 2.85 0.52
C ASN A 62 -18.25 2.16 -0.29
N PRO A 63 -19.48 2.71 -0.29
CA PRO A 63 -20.62 2.12 -0.99
C PRO A 63 -20.43 2.04 -2.52
N GLU A 64 -19.57 2.89 -3.10
CA GLU A 64 -19.31 2.93 -4.54
C GLU A 64 -18.47 1.73 -5.04
N TRP A 65 -17.80 1.03 -4.14
CA TRP A 65 -17.03 -0.14 -4.53
C TRP A 65 -17.89 -1.26 -5.11
N GLY A 66 -19.13 -1.42 -4.61
CA GLY A 66 -20.00 -2.54 -4.99
C GLY A 66 -19.43 -3.91 -4.55
N ARG A 67 -20.11 -4.98 -4.96
CA ARG A 67 -19.77 -6.35 -4.57
C ARG A 67 -18.74 -6.97 -5.50
N ARG A 68 -17.48 -6.59 -5.34
CA ARG A 68 -16.34 -7.06 -6.14
C ARG A 68 -15.05 -7.14 -5.32
N GLU A 69 -14.02 -7.63 -5.92
CA GLU A 69 -12.66 -7.48 -5.41
C GLU A 69 -12.18 -6.05 -5.61
N ILE A 70 -11.57 -5.48 -4.55
CA ILE A 70 -11.10 -4.10 -4.51
C ILE A 70 -9.58 -4.12 -4.53
N CYS A 71 -9.02 -3.51 -5.56
CA CYS A 71 -7.57 -3.50 -5.78
C CYS A 71 -6.89 -2.29 -5.11
N VAL A 72 -5.55 -2.32 -5.08
CA VAL A 72 -4.70 -1.26 -4.51
C VAL A 72 -5.10 0.13 -5.01
N ALA A 73 -5.25 0.33 -6.33
CA ALA A 73 -5.59 1.63 -6.88
C ALA A 73 -6.96 2.14 -6.40
N ASP A 74 -7.96 1.25 -6.30
CA ASP A 74 -9.29 1.61 -5.78
C ASP A 74 -9.22 2.10 -4.33
N VAL A 75 -8.44 1.41 -3.48
CA VAL A 75 -8.27 1.77 -2.07
C VAL A 75 -7.52 3.08 -1.92
N LEU A 76 -6.42 3.27 -2.66
CA LEU A 76 -5.65 4.51 -2.62
C LEU A 76 -6.47 5.72 -3.05
N VAL A 77 -7.29 5.59 -4.11
CA VAL A 77 -8.17 6.67 -4.54
C VAL A 77 -9.27 6.94 -3.52
N ALA A 78 -9.86 5.92 -2.93
CA ALA A 78 -10.84 6.11 -1.86
C ALA A 78 -10.25 6.84 -0.64
N LEU A 79 -8.97 6.58 -0.31
CA LEU A 79 -8.24 7.33 0.71
C LEU A 79 -7.98 8.79 0.29
N MET A 80 -7.63 9.05 -0.98
CA MET A 80 -7.47 10.41 -1.51
C MET A 80 -8.77 11.21 -1.43
N VAL A 81 -9.92 10.61 -1.76
CA VAL A 81 -11.24 11.24 -1.62
C VAL A 81 -11.52 11.64 -0.16
N ARG A 82 -10.91 10.97 0.81
CA ARG A 82 -10.99 11.29 2.25
C ARG A 82 -9.88 12.24 2.72
N GLY A 83 -9.17 12.88 1.80
CA GLY A 83 -8.12 13.87 2.10
C GLY A 83 -6.71 13.30 2.25
N ALA A 84 -6.51 12.00 2.09
CA ALA A 84 -5.18 11.42 2.20
C ALA A 84 -4.27 11.86 1.04
N ARG A 85 -3.00 12.11 1.34
CA ARG A 85 -1.93 12.26 0.35
C ARG A 85 -1.24 10.93 0.13
N ILE A 86 -1.07 10.54 -1.12
CA ILE A 86 -0.47 9.28 -1.52
C ILE A 86 0.87 9.54 -2.20
N ASN A 87 1.94 9.02 -1.63
CA ASN A 87 3.28 9.06 -2.21
C ASN A 87 3.63 7.66 -2.73
N VAL A 88 3.73 7.50 -4.03
CA VAL A 88 4.18 6.28 -4.68
C VAL A 88 5.62 6.47 -5.15
N VAL A 89 6.54 5.65 -4.67
CA VAL A 89 7.93 5.62 -5.13
C VAL A 89 8.19 4.27 -5.78
N THR A 90 8.54 4.29 -7.05
CA THR A 90 8.74 3.06 -7.84
C THR A 90 9.81 3.24 -8.91
N ARG A 91 10.06 2.19 -9.70
CA ARG A 91 10.97 2.22 -10.86
C ARG A 91 10.20 2.50 -12.15
N ASP A 92 10.91 2.92 -13.20
CA ASP A 92 10.37 2.92 -14.57
C ASP A 92 10.42 1.49 -15.14
N GLU A 93 9.40 0.72 -14.83
CA GLU A 93 9.25 -0.66 -15.26
C GLU A 93 7.90 -0.83 -15.96
N ASP A 94 7.85 -1.61 -17.03
CA ASP A 94 6.60 -1.81 -17.79
C ASP A 94 5.47 -2.39 -16.94
N THR A 95 5.80 -3.26 -15.99
CA THR A 95 4.84 -3.84 -15.05
C THR A 95 4.17 -2.78 -14.17
N ASN A 96 4.87 -1.69 -13.84
CA ASN A 96 4.34 -0.61 -13.00
C ASN A 96 3.38 0.30 -13.77
N LYS A 97 3.58 0.42 -15.10
CA LYS A 97 2.79 1.34 -15.95
C LYS A 97 1.29 1.05 -15.88
N THR A 98 0.90 -0.22 -15.84
CA THR A 98 -0.52 -0.61 -15.72
C THR A 98 -1.13 -0.12 -14.42
N PHE A 99 -0.43 -0.30 -13.29
CA PHE A 99 -0.89 0.19 -11.99
C PHE A 99 -0.95 1.72 -11.95
N LEU A 100 0.12 2.39 -12.41
CA LEU A 100 0.21 3.85 -12.40
C LEU A 100 -0.86 4.50 -13.31
N ALA A 101 -1.09 3.93 -14.49
CA ALA A 101 -2.15 4.39 -15.40
C ALA A 101 -3.54 4.26 -14.75
N ARG A 102 -3.81 3.10 -14.10
CA ARG A 102 -5.08 2.88 -13.41
C ARG A 102 -5.28 3.83 -12.23
N LEU A 103 -4.24 4.03 -11.42
CA LEU A 103 -4.27 4.98 -10.30
C LEU A 103 -4.58 6.41 -10.80
N SER A 104 -3.89 6.86 -11.85
CA SER A 104 -4.07 8.19 -12.42
C SER A 104 -5.45 8.37 -13.06
N GLU A 105 -5.97 7.35 -13.76
CA GLU A 105 -7.32 7.36 -14.34
C GLU A 105 -8.38 7.52 -13.25
N LEU A 106 -8.31 6.69 -12.22
CA LEU A 106 -9.25 6.74 -11.11
C LEU A 106 -9.16 8.08 -10.35
N ALA A 107 -7.93 8.54 -10.02
CA ALA A 107 -7.72 9.80 -9.33
C ALA A 107 -8.37 10.97 -10.09
N ARG A 108 -8.20 10.99 -11.43
CA ARG A 108 -8.83 12.00 -12.30
C ARG A 108 -10.36 11.91 -12.29
N SER A 109 -10.92 10.69 -12.32
CA SER A 109 -12.37 10.49 -12.32
C SER A 109 -13.06 11.00 -11.04
N TYR A 110 -12.31 11.06 -9.93
CA TYR A 110 -12.76 11.62 -8.65
C TYR A 110 -12.23 13.03 -8.37
N ALA A 111 -11.50 13.65 -9.31
CA ALA A 111 -10.88 14.97 -9.17
C ALA A 111 -9.97 15.10 -7.94
N VAL A 112 -9.15 14.08 -7.69
CA VAL A 112 -8.20 14.01 -6.56
C VAL A 112 -6.75 13.73 -7.00
N GLU A 113 -6.42 13.95 -8.27
CA GLU A 113 -5.08 13.73 -8.82
C GLU A 113 -3.98 14.51 -8.09
N ASP A 114 -4.29 15.68 -7.58
CA ASP A 114 -3.35 16.51 -6.80
C ASP A 114 -2.96 15.88 -5.46
N GLN A 115 -3.71 14.89 -4.99
CA GLN A 115 -3.38 14.12 -3.79
C GLN A 115 -2.37 12.99 -4.06
N ALA A 116 -2.09 12.66 -5.31
CA ALA A 116 -1.15 11.62 -5.69
C ALA A 116 0.20 12.21 -6.13
N ARG A 117 1.28 11.79 -5.49
CA ARG A 117 2.64 12.08 -5.92
C ARG A 117 3.34 10.80 -6.34
N ILE A 118 3.73 10.72 -7.61
CA ILE A 118 4.46 9.59 -8.16
C ILE A 118 5.91 10.01 -8.37
N THR A 119 6.85 9.25 -7.82
CA THR A 119 8.29 9.48 -7.93
C THR A 119 8.96 8.24 -8.51
N ILE A 120 9.69 8.44 -9.61
CA ILE A 120 10.47 7.37 -10.26
C ILE A 120 11.91 7.42 -9.75
N ARG A 121 12.45 6.26 -9.38
CA ARG A 121 13.81 6.08 -8.88
C ARG A 121 14.44 4.82 -9.48
N ASP A 122 15.39 4.99 -10.39
CA ASP A 122 16.00 3.87 -11.15
C ASP A 122 16.69 2.84 -10.27
N GLN A 123 17.33 3.28 -9.19
CA GLN A 123 18.07 2.42 -8.27
C GLN A 123 17.26 2.03 -7.02
N LEU A 124 15.93 2.24 -7.03
CA LEU A 124 15.09 1.86 -5.90
C LEU A 124 15.19 0.35 -5.62
N HIS A 125 15.51 -0.01 -4.38
CA HIS A 125 15.47 -1.41 -3.93
C HIS A 125 14.62 -1.59 -2.66
N THR A 126 14.35 -0.52 -1.93
CA THR A 126 13.50 -0.51 -0.73
C THR A 126 12.07 -0.93 -1.05
N LYS A 127 11.47 -1.70 -0.16
CA LYS A 127 10.06 -2.07 -0.19
C LYS A 127 9.43 -1.74 1.15
N GLY A 128 8.37 -0.96 1.12
CA GLY A 128 7.66 -0.59 2.33
C GLY A 128 6.32 0.07 2.06
N ILE A 129 5.42 -0.09 3.01
CA ILE A 129 4.14 0.60 3.07
C ILE A 129 4.08 1.30 4.42
N LEU A 130 3.99 2.63 4.40
CA LEU A 130 3.83 3.43 5.60
C LEU A 130 2.45 4.09 5.57
N LEU A 131 1.66 3.76 6.56
CA LEU A 131 0.35 4.36 6.84
C LEU A 131 0.45 5.26 8.09
N SER A 132 -0.64 5.86 8.52
CA SER A 132 -0.64 6.77 9.67
C SER A 132 -0.21 6.10 10.98
N LYS A 133 -0.54 4.82 11.16
CA LYS A 133 -0.32 4.08 12.41
C LYS A 133 0.33 2.71 12.22
N SER A 134 0.81 2.42 11.02
CA SER A 134 1.48 1.14 10.76
C SER A 134 2.52 1.27 9.66
N LEU A 135 3.55 0.47 9.78
CA LEU A 135 4.66 0.35 8.85
C LEU A 135 4.85 -1.12 8.51
N LEU A 136 5.01 -1.40 7.23
CA LEU A 136 5.39 -2.71 6.72
C LEU A 136 6.65 -2.53 5.88
N LEU A 137 7.71 -3.23 6.25
CA LEU A 137 8.99 -3.29 5.53
C LEU A 137 9.35 -4.73 5.24
N GLY A 138 10.28 -4.97 4.31
CA GLY A 138 10.83 -6.30 4.08
C GLY A 138 11.27 -6.56 2.66
N SER A 139 11.23 -7.83 2.27
CA SER A 139 11.62 -8.27 0.92
C SER A 139 10.51 -8.11 -0.11
N MET A 140 9.25 -7.97 0.34
CA MET A 140 8.05 -8.06 -0.47
C MET A 140 7.83 -6.83 -1.35
N ASN A 141 7.83 -7.03 -2.66
CA ASN A 141 7.24 -6.07 -3.58
C ASN A 141 5.71 -6.10 -3.50
N LEU A 142 5.04 -5.01 -3.86
CA LEU A 142 3.59 -4.98 -3.91
C LEU A 142 3.09 -5.58 -5.23
N THR A 143 3.27 -6.89 -5.38
CA THR A 143 2.92 -7.64 -6.60
C THR A 143 2.18 -8.92 -6.28
N TYR A 144 1.47 -9.46 -7.27
CA TYR A 144 0.77 -10.75 -7.11
C TYR A 144 1.74 -11.87 -6.68
N ASN A 145 2.89 -11.99 -7.33
CA ASN A 145 3.84 -13.05 -7.01
C ASN A 145 4.39 -12.94 -5.58
N ALA A 146 4.70 -11.73 -5.13
CA ALA A 146 5.16 -11.51 -3.77
C ALA A 146 4.06 -11.82 -2.74
N LEU A 147 2.81 -11.51 -3.04
CA LEU A 147 1.68 -11.79 -2.13
C LEU A 147 1.31 -13.29 -2.09
N THR A 148 1.46 -14.02 -3.20
CA THR A 148 0.89 -15.38 -3.34
C THR A 148 1.93 -16.48 -3.48
N ILE A 149 3.00 -16.25 -4.23
CA ILE A 149 3.93 -17.31 -4.69
C ILE A 149 5.25 -17.29 -3.91
N ASN A 150 5.92 -16.11 -3.87
CA ASN A 150 7.28 -16.01 -3.36
C ASN A 150 7.36 -16.24 -1.86
N ASP A 151 8.49 -16.73 -1.40
CA ASP A 151 8.85 -16.65 0.02
C ASP A 151 9.27 -15.22 0.35
N GLU A 152 8.68 -14.65 1.40
CA GLU A 152 8.88 -13.28 1.78
C GLU A 152 9.16 -13.14 3.28
N TRP A 153 10.02 -12.21 3.61
CA TRP A 153 10.26 -11.76 4.97
C TRP A 153 9.72 -10.36 5.16
N ILE A 154 8.90 -10.18 6.18
CA ILE A 154 8.17 -8.94 6.43
C ILE A 154 8.31 -8.56 7.90
N GLU A 155 8.54 -7.29 8.13
CA GLU A 155 8.53 -6.66 9.44
C GLU A 155 7.36 -5.67 9.50
N PHE A 156 6.45 -5.91 10.43
CA PHE A 156 5.32 -5.04 10.69
C PHE A 156 5.57 -4.31 12.01
N SER A 157 5.39 -2.99 12.03
CA SER A 157 5.55 -2.15 13.21
C SER A 157 4.37 -1.18 13.36
N VAL A 158 3.98 -0.93 14.61
CA VAL A 158 3.09 0.16 15.02
C VAL A 158 3.80 1.11 16.00
N ASP A 159 5.12 0.98 16.12
CA ASP A 159 5.94 1.82 16.96
C ASP A 159 6.10 3.23 16.35
N SER A 160 5.86 4.26 17.14
CA SER A 160 5.87 5.64 16.66
C SER A 160 7.26 6.12 16.22
N GLU A 161 8.33 5.59 16.80
CA GLU A 161 9.72 5.95 16.43
C GLU A 161 10.07 5.34 15.06
N ASP A 162 9.67 4.08 14.83
CA ASP A 162 9.87 3.43 13.54
C ASP A 162 9.11 4.14 12.43
N LEU A 163 7.85 4.48 12.68
CA LEU A 163 7.01 5.20 11.73
C LEU A 163 7.63 6.57 11.39
N ALA A 164 8.09 7.30 12.41
CA ALA A 164 8.72 8.60 12.22
C ALA A 164 10.03 8.48 11.42
N ARG A 165 10.86 7.48 11.72
CA ARG A 165 12.10 7.20 11.00
C ARG A 165 11.82 6.85 9.55
N ALA A 166 10.90 5.92 9.29
CA ALA A 166 10.52 5.53 7.93
C ALA A 166 9.99 6.72 7.13
N ARG A 167 9.20 7.62 7.74
CA ARG A 167 8.70 8.82 7.09
C ARG A 167 9.84 9.75 6.67
N LEU A 168 10.82 9.96 7.52
CA LEU A 168 12.01 10.76 7.18
C LEU A 168 12.78 10.13 6.03
N GLU A 169 13.08 8.83 6.10
CA GLU A 169 13.82 8.13 5.05
C GLU A 169 13.07 8.10 3.71
N PHE A 170 11.76 7.86 3.72
CA PHE A 170 10.96 7.87 2.49
C PHE A 170 10.86 9.27 1.89
N SER A 171 10.84 10.32 2.72
CA SER A 171 10.82 11.70 2.22
C SER A 171 12.06 12.08 1.42
N GLU A 172 13.21 11.42 1.67
CA GLU A 172 14.44 11.61 0.87
C GLU A 172 14.24 11.23 -0.60
N TYR A 173 13.33 10.30 -0.90
CA TYR A 173 13.01 9.95 -2.28
C TYR A 173 12.36 11.09 -3.07
N LEU A 174 11.82 12.11 -2.40
CA LEU A 174 11.21 13.26 -3.05
C LEU A 174 12.24 14.32 -3.49
N ARG A 175 13.49 14.22 -3.04
CA ARG A 175 14.56 15.14 -3.44
C ARG A 175 14.98 14.83 -4.88
N PRO A 176 15.28 15.86 -5.69
CA PRO A 176 15.87 15.64 -7.02
C PRO A 176 17.15 14.78 -6.93
N GLN A 177 17.33 13.91 -7.91
CA GLN A 177 18.57 13.16 -8.10
C GLN A 177 19.60 14.05 -8.76
#